data_2f0137cc29bd43792228cead3cbf441a
#
_entry.id   2f0137cc29bd43792228cead3cbf441a
#
_cell.length_a   1.000
_cell.length_b   1.000
_cell.length_c   1.000
_cell.angle_alpha   90.00
_cell.angle_beta   90.00
_cell.angle_gamma   90.00
#
_symmetry.space_group_name_H-M   'P 1'
#
loop_
_entity.id
_entity.type
_entity.pdbx_description
1 polymer ?
#
loop_
_entity_poly.entity_id
_entity_poly.type
_entity_poly.pdbx_seq_one_letter_code
_entity_poly.pdbx_strand_id
1 'polypeptide(L)'
;MKSYDFAKYSGFFERTVKFIEKEQLLRTDLWIRFVQQFKEDADYEGGWRGEYWGKMMRGACFVYAYSRNSELYRILTDTVKDMLTAQDENGRISSYAVHHEFEAWDIWSRKYVLLGMQYYLEICEDAELSAQILDSMCQQVDYIISHIGSPEDGKKLITKATRHWRGLNSSSILEPIVRLYNLTKKQRYLDFASYIVECGGTDVVNVFELAYEDKLYPYQYPVTKAYEMTSCFEGLLEYYYVTGEEKYKTCIINYANKILESDFTIIGCCGCTHELFDHSTVRQANTDNGEKMQETCVTVTFMKFFYELFLLTGDSKYVDAFETSFYNAYLGSINTEKVIEPSLLEEHPDWSIEPLPFDSYSPLTAGTRGNGIGGLKLMSDHHYYGCCACIGSAGLDCFRRWHW
;
A
#
# COMPACT_ATOMS: atom_id res chain seq x y z
N MET A 1 -23.89 -9.46 4.06
CA MET A 1 -23.26 -8.14 4.28
C MET A 1 -23.97 -7.45 5.45
N LYS A 2 -23.30 -7.11 6.54
CA LYS A 2 -23.92 -6.30 7.60
C LYS A 2 -24.04 -4.88 7.05
N SER A 3 -25.23 -4.32 6.99
CA SER A 3 -25.41 -2.90 6.65
C SER A 3 -24.80 -2.09 7.80
N TYR A 4 -23.68 -1.47 7.53
CA TYR A 4 -23.13 -0.49 8.45
C TYR A 4 -23.85 0.83 8.19
N ASP A 5 -24.69 1.26 9.12
CA ASP A 5 -25.15 2.64 9.17
C ASP A 5 -23.95 3.51 9.57
N PHE A 6 -23.30 4.10 8.57
CA PHE A 6 -22.20 5.01 8.83
C PHE A 6 -22.71 6.30 9.44
N ALA A 7 -22.10 6.75 10.53
CA ALA A 7 -22.31 8.10 10.99
C ALA A 7 -21.92 9.07 9.87
N LYS A 8 -22.84 9.97 9.53
CA LYS A 8 -22.54 11.04 8.59
C LYS A 8 -21.84 12.16 9.35
N TYR A 9 -20.58 12.37 8.99
CA TYR A 9 -19.82 13.50 9.51
C TYR A 9 -20.18 14.77 8.74
N SER A 10 -20.11 15.89 9.44
CA SER A 10 -20.22 17.23 8.83
C SER A 10 -18.91 17.99 9.01
N GLY A 11 -18.75 19.11 8.30
CA GLY A 11 -17.62 19.98 8.49
C GLY A 11 -16.37 19.55 7.72
N PHE A 12 -15.21 19.54 8.37
CA PHE A 12 -13.94 19.35 7.71
C PHE A 12 -13.81 17.98 7.05
N PHE A 13 -14.17 16.92 7.74
CA PHE A 13 -14.06 15.57 7.22
C PHE A 13 -14.92 15.35 5.96
N GLU A 14 -16.17 15.78 5.99
CA GLU A 14 -17.04 15.68 4.81
C GLU A 14 -16.46 16.44 3.60
N ARG A 15 -15.89 17.64 3.84
CA ARG A 15 -15.22 18.41 2.77
C ARG A 15 -14.02 17.66 2.20
N THR A 16 -13.23 17.03 3.06
CA THR A 16 -12.07 16.22 2.65
C THR A 16 -12.51 15.04 1.77
N VAL A 17 -13.50 14.28 2.21
CA VAL A 17 -14.04 13.15 1.42
C VAL A 17 -14.54 13.63 0.06
N LYS A 18 -15.34 14.70 0.03
CA LYS A 18 -15.88 15.26 -1.22
C LYS A 18 -14.80 15.78 -2.15
N PHE A 19 -13.73 16.37 -1.60
CA PHE A 19 -12.58 16.82 -2.39
C PHE A 19 -11.87 15.63 -3.06
N ILE A 20 -11.54 14.59 -2.30
CA ILE A 20 -10.85 13.42 -2.81
C ILE A 20 -11.74 12.66 -3.82
N GLU A 21 -13.02 12.48 -3.50
CA GLU A 21 -13.97 11.83 -4.42
C GLU A 21 -14.00 12.56 -5.76
N LYS A 22 -14.18 13.89 -5.74
CA LYS A 22 -14.30 14.71 -6.95
C LYS A 22 -12.98 14.84 -7.73
N GLU A 23 -11.88 15.16 -7.04
CA GLU A 23 -10.62 15.51 -7.70
C GLU A 23 -9.78 14.28 -8.09
N GLN A 24 -10.13 13.09 -7.58
CA GLN A 24 -9.41 11.86 -7.87
C GLN A 24 -10.32 10.71 -8.29
N LEU A 25 -11.22 10.28 -7.41
CA LEU A 25 -11.85 8.96 -7.54
C LEU A 25 -12.92 8.90 -8.65
N LEU A 26 -13.57 10.01 -8.97
CA LEU A 26 -14.50 10.13 -10.11
C LEU A 26 -13.79 10.37 -11.45
N ARG A 27 -12.47 10.49 -11.47
CA ARG A 27 -11.64 10.67 -12.67
C ARG A 27 -11.52 9.33 -13.42
N THR A 28 -12.39 9.04 -14.34
CA THR A 28 -12.37 7.80 -15.15
C THR A 28 -11.10 7.65 -15.97
N ASP A 29 -10.50 8.76 -16.42
CA ASP A 29 -9.22 8.77 -17.13
C ASP A 29 -8.07 8.19 -16.32
N LEU A 30 -8.03 8.43 -15.00
CA LEU A 30 -7.02 7.84 -14.12
C LEU A 30 -7.16 6.31 -14.04
N TRP A 31 -8.39 5.81 -13.88
CA TRP A 31 -8.64 4.37 -13.81
C TRP A 31 -8.26 3.66 -15.11
N ILE A 32 -8.62 4.22 -16.26
CA ILE A 32 -8.22 3.70 -17.58
C ILE A 32 -6.69 3.68 -17.71
N ARG A 33 -6.04 4.80 -17.37
CA ARG A 33 -4.57 4.93 -17.42
C ARG A 33 -3.87 3.87 -16.58
N PHE A 34 -4.39 3.59 -15.37
CA PHE A 34 -3.76 2.61 -14.46
C PHE A 34 -3.96 1.17 -14.92
N VAL A 35 -5.09 0.82 -15.53
CA VAL A 35 -5.28 -0.50 -16.14
C VAL A 35 -4.43 -0.66 -17.39
N GLN A 36 -4.25 0.40 -18.17
CA GLN A 36 -3.46 0.38 -19.40
C GLN A 36 -2.01 -0.07 -19.17
N GLN A 37 -1.42 0.21 -17.97
CA GLN A 37 -0.08 -0.26 -17.61
C GLN A 37 0.06 -1.79 -17.68
N PHE A 38 -1.02 -2.53 -17.40
CA PHE A 38 -1.05 -4.00 -17.47
C PHE A 38 -1.28 -4.52 -18.89
N LYS A 39 -1.92 -3.75 -19.75
CA LYS A 39 -2.16 -4.11 -21.14
C LYS A 39 -0.96 -3.81 -22.05
N GLU A 40 -0.09 -2.87 -21.64
CA GLU A 40 1.07 -2.38 -22.41
C GLU A 40 2.41 -2.90 -21.88
N ASP A 41 2.43 -3.69 -20.80
CA ASP A 41 3.66 -4.10 -20.12
C ASP A 41 4.60 -2.90 -19.81
N ALA A 42 4.02 -1.81 -19.26
CA ALA A 42 4.63 -0.48 -19.23
C ALA A 42 5.80 -0.32 -18.24
N ASP A 43 6.07 -1.32 -17.40
CA ASP A 43 7.12 -1.26 -16.36
C ASP A 43 8.44 -1.93 -16.79
N TYR A 44 8.76 -1.94 -18.06
CA TYR A 44 9.97 -2.55 -18.62
C TYR A 44 11.28 -1.96 -18.04
N GLU A 45 11.27 -0.68 -17.64
CA GLU A 45 12.43 -0.01 -17.02
C GLU A 45 12.57 -0.31 -15.51
N GLY A 46 11.74 -1.17 -14.95
CA GLY A 46 11.71 -1.47 -13.52
C GLY A 46 10.88 -0.50 -12.70
N GLY A 47 9.88 0.14 -13.31
CA GLY A 47 8.94 1.06 -12.66
C GLY A 47 7.96 0.37 -11.72
N TRP A 48 7.21 1.19 -10.98
CA TRP A 48 6.22 0.74 -9.98
C TRP A 48 4.78 1.16 -10.31
N ARG A 49 4.48 1.50 -11.57
CA ARG A 49 3.15 1.97 -12.00
C ARG A 49 2.03 0.97 -11.71
N GLY A 50 2.34 -0.33 -11.73
CA GLY A 50 1.37 -1.38 -11.47
C GLY A 50 0.77 -1.38 -10.06
N GLU A 51 1.34 -0.65 -9.09
CA GLU A 51 0.74 -0.50 -7.76
C GLU A 51 -0.41 0.53 -7.72
N TYR A 52 -0.49 1.44 -8.69
CA TYR A 52 -1.36 2.62 -8.65
C TYR A 52 -2.83 2.24 -8.59
N TRP A 53 -3.26 1.34 -9.46
CA TRP A 53 -4.63 0.88 -9.52
C TRP A 53 -5.12 0.32 -8.17
N GLY A 54 -4.39 -0.63 -7.60
CA GLY A 54 -4.80 -1.29 -6.36
C GLY A 54 -4.72 -0.39 -5.12
N LYS A 55 -3.72 0.49 -5.05
CA LYS A 55 -3.62 1.51 -4.00
C LYS A 55 -4.83 2.44 -4.03
N MET A 56 -5.18 2.96 -5.19
CA MET A 56 -6.34 3.86 -5.34
C MET A 56 -7.66 3.12 -5.12
N MET A 57 -7.80 1.87 -5.59
CA MET A 57 -9.00 1.04 -5.39
C MET A 57 -9.32 0.86 -3.91
N ARG A 58 -8.31 0.58 -3.07
CA ARG A 58 -8.49 0.46 -1.63
C ARG A 58 -9.19 1.69 -1.05
N GLY A 59 -8.66 2.88 -1.30
CA GLY A 59 -9.24 4.12 -0.79
C GLY A 59 -10.61 4.43 -1.39
N ALA A 60 -10.79 4.14 -2.67
CA ALA A 60 -12.06 4.36 -3.36
C ALA A 60 -13.20 3.49 -2.82
N CYS A 61 -12.90 2.22 -2.45
CA CYS A 61 -13.88 1.36 -1.78
C CYS A 61 -14.31 1.93 -0.42
N PHE A 62 -13.39 2.54 0.33
CA PHE A 62 -13.72 3.17 1.61
C PHE A 62 -14.56 4.43 1.43
N VAL A 63 -14.19 5.28 0.47
CA VAL A 63 -14.96 6.48 0.15
C VAL A 63 -16.36 6.10 -0.33
N TYR A 64 -16.51 5.10 -1.20
CA TYR A 64 -17.81 4.59 -1.61
C TYR A 64 -18.63 4.05 -0.43
N ALA A 65 -18.01 3.28 0.45
CA ALA A 65 -18.71 2.75 1.62
C ALA A 65 -19.30 3.86 2.50
N TYR A 66 -18.65 5.03 2.56
CA TYR A 66 -19.12 6.22 3.26
C TYR A 66 -20.13 7.04 2.44
N SER A 67 -19.79 7.41 1.20
CA SER A 67 -20.56 8.34 0.39
C SER A 67 -21.81 7.72 -0.24
N ARG A 68 -21.76 6.41 -0.54
CA ARG A 68 -22.77 5.68 -1.33
C ARG A 68 -23.03 6.32 -2.69
N ASN A 69 -22.03 6.98 -3.27
CA ASN A 69 -22.12 7.60 -4.57
C ASN A 69 -22.23 6.54 -5.67
N SER A 70 -23.40 6.47 -6.33
CA SER A 70 -23.65 5.46 -7.39
C SER A 70 -22.75 5.63 -8.62
N GLU A 71 -22.31 6.86 -8.92
CA GLU A 71 -21.37 7.11 -10.01
C GLU A 71 -19.99 6.52 -9.67
N LEU A 72 -19.51 6.72 -8.45
CA LEU A 72 -18.28 6.09 -7.99
C LEU A 72 -18.38 4.56 -8.06
N TYR A 73 -19.47 3.97 -7.57
CA TYR A 73 -19.67 2.52 -7.65
C TYR A 73 -19.59 1.98 -9.09
N ARG A 74 -20.27 2.68 -10.03
CA ARG A 74 -20.19 2.31 -11.45
C ARG A 74 -18.76 2.37 -11.98
N ILE A 75 -18.01 3.43 -11.69
CA ILE A 75 -16.62 3.59 -12.09
C ILE A 75 -15.76 2.45 -11.53
N LEU A 76 -15.91 2.11 -10.24
CA LEU A 76 -15.15 1.02 -9.61
C LEU A 76 -15.50 -0.33 -10.24
N THR A 77 -16.77 -0.56 -10.54
CA THR A 77 -17.21 -1.78 -11.24
C THR A 77 -16.62 -1.88 -12.65
N ASP A 78 -16.68 -0.78 -13.40
CA ASP A 78 -16.17 -0.73 -14.77
C ASP A 78 -14.64 -0.97 -14.81
N THR A 79 -13.87 -0.33 -13.92
CA THR A 79 -12.41 -0.51 -13.89
C THR A 79 -11.98 -1.89 -13.39
N VAL A 80 -12.76 -2.54 -12.51
CA VAL A 80 -12.50 -3.93 -12.11
C VAL A 80 -12.74 -4.87 -13.30
N LYS A 81 -13.85 -4.71 -14.04
CA LYS A 81 -14.11 -5.47 -15.25
C LYS A 81 -12.99 -5.27 -16.29
N ASP A 82 -12.50 -4.04 -16.42
CA ASP A 82 -11.40 -3.71 -17.32
C ASP A 82 -10.08 -4.38 -16.87
N MET A 83 -9.76 -4.39 -15.57
CA MET A 83 -8.59 -5.08 -15.03
C MET A 83 -8.66 -6.60 -15.28
N LEU A 84 -9.85 -7.21 -15.17
CA LEU A 84 -10.01 -8.62 -15.48
C LEU A 84 -9.66 -8.96 -16.94
N THR A 85 -9.86 -8.00 -17.88
CA THR A 85 -9.45 -8.20 -19.30
C THR A 85 -7.95 -8.16 -19.52
N ALA A 86 -7.16 -7.70 -18.54
CA ALA A 86 -5.71 -7.72 -18.61
C ALA A 86 -5.10 -9.08 -18.16
N GLN A 87 -5.93 -10.02 -17.68
CA GLN A 87 -5.49 -11.36 -17.35
C GLN A 87 -5.32 -12.20 -18.61
N ASP A 88 -4.15 -12.82 -18.76
CA ASP A 88 -3.90 -13.75 -19.86
C ASP A 88 -4.43 -15.17 -19.57
N GLU A 89 -4.34 -16.05 -20.57
CA GLU A 89 -4.87 -17.42 -20.49
C GLU A 89 -4.19 -18.29 -19.41
N ASN A 90 -2.98 -17.90 -18.96
CA ASN A 90 -2.25 -18.59 -17.90
C ASN A 90 -2.61 -18.08 -16.51
N GLY A 91 -3.49 -17.09 -16.43
CA GLY A 91 -3.90 -16.46 -15.17
C GLY A 91 -3.01 -15.29 -14.73
N ARG A 92 -2.04 -14.90 -15.53
CA ARG A 92 -1.10 -13.82 -15.26
C ARG A 92 -1.78 -12.46 -15.38
N ILE A 93 -1.58 -11.59 -14.39
CA ILE A 93 -1.80 -10.14 -14.48
C ILE A 93 -0.51 -9.45 -14.03
N SER A 94 0.15 -8.73 -14.91
CA SER A 94 1.40 -8.02 -14.61
C SER A 94 1.51 -6.75 -15.42
N SER A 95 2.14 -5.72 -14.87
CA SER A 95 2.55 -4.51 -15.61
C SER A 95 3.91 -4.67 -16.31
N TYR A 96 4.53 -5.84 -16.16
CA TYR A 96 5.83 -6.19 -16.75
C TYR A 96 5.68 -7.18 -17.89
N ALA A 97 6.49 -7.04 -18.92
CA ALA A 97 6.61 -8.05 -19.96
C ALA A 97 7.12 -9.39 -19.39
N VAL A 98 6.73 -10.51 -20.00
CA VAL A 98 7.05 -11.87 -19.50
C VAL A 98 8.54 -12.07 -19.22
N HIS A 99 9.44 -11.53 -20.06
CA HIS A 99 10.89 -11.67 -19.88
C HIS A 99 11.48 -10.80 -18.77
N HIS A 100 10.67 -9.93 -18.15
CA HIS A 100 11.02 -9.08 -16.99
C HIS A 100 10.24 -9.44 -15.73
N GLU A 101 9.48 -10.53 -15.74
CA GLU A 101 8.71 -10.98 -14.59
C GLU A 101 9.59 -11.40 -13.41
N PHE A 102 9.01 -11.28 -12.24
CA PHE A 102 9.65 -11.62 -10.97
C PHE A 102 10.99 -10.91 -10.77
N GLU A 103 11.05 -9.70 -11.26
CA GLU A 103 12.14 -8.74 -11.05
C GLU A 103 11.57 -7.41 -10.56
N ALA A 104 12.43 -6.49 -10.17
CA ALA A 104 12.07 -5.12 -9.79
C ALA A 104 10.80 -5.06 -8.89
N TRP A 105 9.72 -4.45 -9.36
CA TRP A 105 8.48 -4.24 -8.61
C TRP A 105 7.32 -5.12 -9.09
N ASP A 106 7.57 -6.16 -9.88
CA ASP A 106 6.50 -6.98 -10.45
C ASP A 106 5.61 -7.64 -9.38
N ILE A 107 6.20 -8.38 -8.41
CA ILE A 107 5.43 -9.00 -7.31
C ILE A 107 4.71 -7.94 -6.47
N TRP A 108 5.32 -6.79 -6.24
CA TRP A 108 4.72 -5.66 -5.57
C TRP A 108 3.49 -5.13 -6.32
N SER A 109 3.57 -5.00 -7.64
CA SER A 109 2.44 -4.59 -8.48
C SER A 109 1.30 -5.61 -8.41
N ARG A 110 1.61 -6.90 -8.51
CA ARG A 110 0.65 -8.01 -8.38
C ARG A 110 -0.03 -8.04 -7.00
N LYS A 111 0.72 -7.75 -5.92
CA LYS A 111 0.17 -7.57 -4.57
C LYS A 111 -0.96 -6.55 -4.58
N TYR A 112 -0.76 -5.40 -5.23
CA TYR A 112 -1.76 -4.34 -5.24
C TYR A 112 -2.97 -4.66 -6.12
N VAL A 113 -2.80 -5.41 -7.21
CA VAL A 113 -3.94 -5.92 -7.97
C VAL A 113 -4.80 -6.83 -7.08
N LEU A 114 -4.18 -7.78 -6.38
CA LEU A 114 -4.89 -8.68 -5.46
C LEU A 114 -5.60 -7.90 -4.34
N LEU A 115 -4.92 -6.97 -3.69
CA LEU A 115 -5.53 -6.14 -2.64
C LEU A 115 -6.69 -5.29 -3.19
N GLY A 116 -6.51 -4.66 -4.34
CA GLY A 116 -7.58 -3.86 -4.96
C GLY A 116 -8.82 -4.71 -5.25
N MET A 117 -8.66 -5.91 -5.79
CA MET A 117 -9.75 -6.85 -6.02
C MET A 117 -10.42 -7.30 -4.71
N GLN A 118 -9.62 -7.59 -3.67
CA GLN A 118 -10.14 -7.99 -2.35
C GLN A 118 -10.96 -6.88 -1.68
N TYR A 119 -10.51 -5.63 -1.75
CA TYR A 119 -11.29 -4.51 -1.22
C TYR A 119 -12.56 -4.25 -2.02
N TYR A 120 -12.51 -4.41 -3.35
CA TYR A 120 -13.71 -4.29 -4.17
C TYR A 120 -14.74 -5.39 -3.85
N LEU A 121 -14.33 -6.61 -3.57
CA LEU A 121 -15.23 -7.70 -3.14
C LEU A 121 -16.04 -7.35 -1.88
N GLU A 122 -15.52 -6.49 -1.01
CA GLU A 122 -16.24 -6.07 0.21
C GLU A 122 -17.47 -5.20 -0.10
N ILE A 123 -17.50 -4.54 -1.27
CA ILE A 123 -18.58 -3.65 -1.71
C ILE A 123 -19.34 -4.18 -2.92
N CYS A 124 -18.89 -5.25 -3.55
CA CYS A 124 -19.48 -5.80 -4.77
C CYS A 124 -20.86 -6.40 -4.47
N GLU A 125 -21.87 -5.92 -5.20
CA GLU A 125 -23.27 -6.39 -5.09
C GLU A 125 -23.62 -7.45 -6.15
N ASP A 126 -22.75 -7.63 -7.15
CA ASP A 126 -22.92 -8.59 -8.24
C ASP A 126 -22.20 -9.90 -7.90
N ALA A 127 -22.98 -10.98 -7.67
CA ALA A 127 -22.47 -12.28 -7.28
C ALA A 127 -21.69 -12.97 -8.42
N GLU A 128 -22.04 -12.74 -9.68
CA GLU A 128 -21.34 -13.31 -10.82
C GLU A 128 -19.98 -12.63 -10.98
N LEU A 129 -19.93 -11.30 -10.89
CA LEU A 129 -18.67 -10.56 -10.92
C LEU A 129 -17.78 -10.94 -9.72
N SER A 130 -18.36 -11.10 -8.53
CA SER A 130 -17.60 -11.56 -7.35
C SER A 130 -16.95 -12.92 -7.56
N ALA A 131 -17.65 -13.86 -8.20
CA ALA A 131 -17.10 -15.16 -8.55
C ALA A 131 -15.98 -15.07 -9.59
N GLN A 132 -16.13 -14.22 -10.61
CA GLN A 132 -15.10 -13.96 -11.63
C GLN A 132 -13.83 -13.34 -11.01
N ILE A 133 -13.98 -12.37 -10.11
CA ILE A 133 -12.86 -11.76 -9.38
C ILE A 133 -12.12 -12.80 -8.54
N LEU A 134 -12.87 -13.62 -7.79
CA LEU A 134 -12.27 -14.63 -6.94
C LEU A 134 -11.51 -15.68 -7.76
N ASP A 135 -12.06 -16.10 -8.90
CA ASP A 135 -11.39 -17.03 -9.82
C ASP A 135 -10.13 -16.41 -10.41
N SER A 136 -10.20 -15.17 -10.88
CA SER A 136 -9.06 -14.42 -11.41
C SER A 136 -7.91 -14.31 -10.38
N MET A 137 -8.23 -13.97 -9.12
CA MET A 137 -7.22 -13.94 -8.05
C MET A 137 -6.60 -15.32 -7.80
N CYS A 138 -7.40 -16.38 -7.82
CA CYS A 138 -6.90 -17.74 -7.69
C CYS A 138 -5.92 -18.09 -8.81
N GLN A 139 -6.28 -17.81 -10.05
CA GLN A 139 -5.43 -18.08 -11.21
C GLN A 139 -4.12 -17.28 -11.13
N GLN A 140 -4.17 -16.00 -10.75
CA GLN A 140 -2.97 -15.19 -10.59
C GLN A 140 -2.05 -15.72 -9.49
N VAL A 141 -2.58 -16.12 -8.35
CA VAL A 141 -1.76 -16.68 -7.27
C VAL A 141 -1.23 -18.05 -7.63
N ASP A 142 -2.01 -18.90 -8.30
CA ASP A 142 -1.55 -20.19 -8.81
C ASP A 142 -0.41 -20.01 -9.83
N TYR A 143 -0.49 -18.99 -10.70
CA TYR A 143 0.60 -18.61 -11.60
C TYR A 143 1.86 -18.20 -10.80
N ILE A 144 1.74 -17.35 -9.77
CA ILE A 144 2.87 -16.97 -8.92
C ILE A 144 3.49 -18.19 -8.25
N ILE A 145 2.69 -19.07 -7.65
CA ILE A 145 3.15 -20.30 -6.97
C ILE A 145 3.88 -21.24 -7.95
N SER A 146 3.51 -21.25 -9.22
CA SER A 146 4.19 -22.09 -10.23
C SER A 146 5.64 -21.63 -10.51
N HIS A 147 5.98 -20.36 -10.25
CA HIS A 147 7.29 -19.76 -10.53
C HIS A 147 8.09 -19.44 -9.26
N ILE A 148 7.40 -19.14 -8.16
CA ILE A 148 7.99 -18.72 -6.88
C ILE A 148 7.83 -19.82 -5.84
N GLY A 149 8.94 -20.16 -5.18
CA GLY A 149 8.95 -21.23 -4.18
C GLY A 149 10.38 -21.66 -3.83
N SER A 150 10.54 -22.94 -3.47
CA SER A 150 11.86 -23.50 -3.18
C SER A 150 12.70 -23.62 -4.46
N PRO A 151 14.00 -23.26 -4.40
CA PRO A 151 14.94 -23.54 -5.49
C PRO A 151 15.11 -25.03 -5.77
N GLU A 152 14.87 -25.90 -4.82
CA GLU A 152 14.91 -27.35 -4.98
C GLU A 152 13.84 -27.83 -5.98
N ASP A 153 12.70 -27.09 -6.07
CA ASP A 153 11.65 -27.32 -7.04
C ASP A 153 11.89 -26.58 -8.37
N GLY A 154 13.06 -26.00 -8.57
CA GLY A 154 13.39 -25.21 -9.75
C GLY A 154 12.76 -23.82 -9.77
N LYS A 155 12.22 -23.34 -8.65
CA LYS A 155 11.52 -22.05 -8.53
C LYS A 155 12.45 -20.95 -8.01
N LYS A 156 12.04 -19.72 -8.24
CA LYS A 156 12.73 -18.54 -7.73
C LYS A 156 12.29 -18.25 -6.29
N LEU A 157 13.24 -17.97 -5.38
CA LEU A 157 12.90 -17.55 -4.02
C LEU A 157 12.12 -16.23 -4.03
N ILE A 158 11.11 -16.09 -3.15
CA ILE A 158 10.34 -14.85 -3.02
C ILE A 158 11.24 -13.64 -2.74
N THR A 159 12.26 -13.79 -1.88
CA THR A 159 13.22 -12.73 -1.54
C THR A 159 14.16 -12.38 -2.70
N LYS A 160 14.21 -13.20 -3.74
CA LYS A 160 14.97 -12.97 -4.98
C LYS A 160 14.08 -12.56 -6.16
N ALA A 161 12.76 -12.52 -5.97
CA ALA A 161 11.80 -12.08 -7.00
C ALA A 161 11.73 -10.55 -7.12
N THR A 162 12.81 -9.90 -6.76
CA THR A 162 13.05 -8.46 -6.88
C THR A 162 14.55 -8.18 -6.78
N ARG A 163 15.00 -7.06 -7.34
CA ARG A 163 16.34 -6.51 -7.13
C ARG A 163 16.37 -5.31 -6.17
N HIS A 164 15.19 -4.94 -5.63
CA HIS A 164 15.05 -3.80 -4.73
C HIS A 164 14.84 -4.25 -3.29
N TRP A 165 15.39 -3.48 -2.35
CA TRP A 165 15.18 -3.61 -0.91
C TRP A 165 15.34 -5.03 -0.37
N ARG A 166 16.26 -5.80 -0.99
CA ARG A 166 16.69 -7.12 -0.54
C ARG A 166 15.54 -8.13 -0.36
N GLY A 167 14.42 -7.95 -1.05
CA GLY A 167 13.28 -8.85 -1.02
C GLY A 167 12.05 -8.34 -0.27
N LEU A 168 12.11 -7.22 0.46
CA LEU A 168 10.97 -6.72 1.23
C LEU A 168 9.72 -6.49 0.37
N ASN A 169 9.88 -5.84 -0.78
CA ASN A 169 8.75 -5.53 -1.64
C ASN A 169 8.06 -6.79 -2.20
N SER A 170 8.80 -7.82 -2.59
CA SER A 170 8.19 -9.07 -3.06
C SER A 170 7.60 -9.91 -1.92
N SER A 171 8.25 -9.97 -0.76
CA SER A 171 7.75 -10.70 0.42
C SER A 171 6.47 -10.09 0.99
N SER A 172 6.21 -8.81 0.77
CA SER A 172 5.01 -8.12 1.24
C SER A 172 3.70 -8.60 0.59
N ILE A 173 3.77 -9.46 -0.42
CA ILE A 173 2.58 -10.12 -1.00
C ILE A 173 1.90 -11.06 0.02
N LEU A 174 2.52 -11.34 1.14
CA LEU A 174 1.98 -12.19 2.21
C LEU A 174 0.54 -11.80 2.59
N GLU A 175 0.23 -10.49 2.74
CA GLU A 175 -1.11 -10.03 3.11
C GLU A 175 -2.20 -10.55 2.16
N PRO A 176 -2.20 -10.25 0.85
CA PRO A 176 -3.26 -10.73 -0.03
C PRO A 176 -3.28 -12.24 -0.22
N ILE A 177 -2.16 -12.95 -0.02
CA ILE A 177 -2.13 -14.42 -0.07
C ILE A 177 -2.93 -15.00 1.12
N VAL A 178 -2.70 -14.52 2.34
CA VAL A 178 -3.45 -14.96 3.52
C VAL A 178 -4.93 -14.59 3.41
N ARG A 179 -5.24 -13.40 2.93
CA ARG A 179 -6.63 -12.98 2.68
C ARG A 179 -7.31 -13.87 1.63
N LEU A 180 -6.60 -14.29 0.57
CA LEU A 180 -7.12 -15.23 -0.42
C LEU A 180 -7.38 -16.63 0.20
N TYR A 181 -6.50 -17.09 1.09
CA TYR A 181 -6.79 -18.29 1.88
C TYR A 181 -8.08 -18.12 2.69
N ASN A 182 -8.26 -16.99 3.36
CA ASN A 182 -9.48 -16.75 4.14
C ASN A 182 -10.75 -16.77 3.29
N LEU A 183 -10.69 -16.27 2.06
CA LEU A 183 -11.82 -16.28 1.12
C LEU A 183 -12.12 -17.67 0.55
N THR A 184 -11.09 -18.49 0.30
CA THR A 184 -11.23 -19.73 -0.46
C THR A 184 -11.08 -21.01 0.35
N LYS A 185 -10.38 -20.93 1.49
CA LYS A 185 -9.94 -22.06 2.34
C LYS A 185 -9.11 -23.11 1.59
N LYS A 186 -8.52 -22.74 0.45
CA LYS A 186 -7.63 -23.63 -0.31
C LYS A 186 -6.26 -23.70 0.35
N GLN A 187 -5.89 -24.86 0.86
CA GLN A 187 -4.68 -25.09 1.68
C GLN A 187 -3.41 -24.58 1.01
N ARG A 188 -3.26 -24.73 -0.31
CA ARG A 188 -2.06 -24.29 -1.06
C ARG A 188 -1.72 -22.82 -0.88
N TYR A 189 -2.70 -21.96 -0.59
CA TYR A 189 -2.45 -20.53 -0.32
C TYR A 189 -1.89 -20.31 1.09
N LEU A 190 -2.34 -21.08 2.07
CA LEU A 190 -1.75 -21.08 3.40
C LEU A 190 -0.33 -21.64 3.39
N ASP A 191 -0.10 -22.74 2.63
CA ASP A 191 1.23 -23.33 2.47
C ASP A 191 2.21 -22.32 1.84
N PHE A 192 1.75 -21.57 0.84
CA PHE A 192 2.55 -20.52 0.21
C PHE A 192 2.78 -19.33 1.16
N ALA A 193 1.80 -18.94 1.97
CA ALA A 193 1.97 -17.94 3.01
C ALA A 193 3.02 -18.37 4.05
N SER A 194 2.97 -19.62 4.51
CA SER A 194 3.96 -20.21 5.42
C SER A 194 5.37 -20.16 4.83
N TYR A 195 5.52 -20.53 3.57
CA TYR A 195 6.79 -20.41 2.84
C TYR A 195 7.31 -18.97 2.82
N ILE A 196 6.45 -17.97 2.57
CA ILE A 196 6.86 -16.55 2.57
C ILE A 196 7.33 -16.12 3.97
N VAL A 197 6.61 -16.53 5.03
CA VAL A 197 6.99 -16.25 6.42
C VAL A 197 8.34 -16.88 6.76
N GLU A 198 8.57 -18.13 6.37
CA GLU A 198 9.85 -18.84 6.57
C GLU A 198 11.02 -18.14 5.85
N CYS A 199 10.79 -17.54 4.69
CA CYS A 199 11.79 -16.74 3.97
C CYS A 199 12.20 -15.44 4.70
N GLY A 200 11.42 -14.99 5.69
CA GLY A 200 11.82 -13.94 6.62
C GLY A 200 11.87 -12.51 6.08
N GLY A 201 11.24 -12.24 4.94
CA GLY A 201 11.09 -10.88 4.39
C GLY A 201 12.28 -10.40 3.54
N THR A 202 13.52 -10.77 3.87
CA THR A 202 14.71 -10.35 3.10
C THR A 202 15.68 -11.51 2.82
N ASP A 203 16.56 -11.31 1.84
CA ASP A 203 17.59 -12.29 1.46
C ASP A 203 18.87 -12.18 2.31
N VAL A 204 18.93 -11.28 3.27
CA VAL A 204 20.10 -11.05 4.15
C VAL A 204 19.82 -11.34 5.61
N VAL A 205 18.57 -11.21 6.06
CA VAL A 205 18.16 -11.41 7.45
C VAL A 205 16.67 -11.70 7.51
N ASN A 206 16.25 -12.50 8.49
CA ASN A 206 14.83 -12.67 8.80
C ASN A 206 14.37 -11.50 9.69
N VAL A 207 13.59 -10.56 9.13
CA VAL A 207 13.12 -9.38 9.86
C VAL A 207 12.11 -9.72 10.95
N PHE A 208 11.40 -10.85 10.82
CA PHE A 208 10.46 -11.31 11.84
C PHE A 208 11.19 -11.85 13.06
N GLU A 209 12.32 -12.57 12.86
CA GLU A 209 13.17 -13.03 13.96
C GLU A 209 13.84 -11.85 14.67
N LEU A 210 14.33 -10.84 13.94
CA LEU A 210 14.87 -9.63 14.56
C LEU A 210 13.84 -8.93 15.45
N ALA A 211 12.60 -8.84 14.99
CA ALA A 211 11.51 -8.28 15.77
C ALA A 211 11.15 -9.17 16.99
N TYR A 212 11.18 -10.50 16.83
CA TYR A 212 10.95 -11.43 17.95
C TYR A 212 12.01 -11.32 19.02
N GLU A 213 13.27 -11.21 18.64
CA GLU A 213 14.41 -11.06 19.57
C GLU A 213 14.37 -9.74 20.37
N ASP A 214 13.72 -8.71 19.86
CA ASP A 214 13.53 -7.38 20.48
C ASP A 214 14.81 -6.65 20.91
N LYS A 215 15.95 -6.95 20.24
CA LYS A 215 17.26 -6.38 20.58
C LYS A 215 17.58 -5.11 19.81
N LEU A 216 17.14 -5.03 18.55
CA LEU A 216 17.44 -3.95 17.62
C LEU A 216 16.18 -3.14 17.30
N TYR A 217 16.36 -1.87 17.00
CA TYR A 217 15.32 -1.03 16.41
C TYR A 217 15.28 -1.21 14.88
N PRO A 218 14.13 -1.01 14.21
CA PRO A 218 14.01 -1.16 12.75
C PRO A 218 15.02 -0.32 11.96
N TYR A 219 15.42 0.86 12.45
CA TYR A 219 16.48 1.67 11.81
C TYR A 219 17.88 1.05 11.90
N GLN A 220 18.08 0.04 12.72
CA GLN A 220 19.34 -0.70 12.88
C GLN A 220 19.36 -2.01 12.06
N TYR A 221 18.25 -2.35 11.40
CA TYR A 221 18.21 -3.54 10.56
C TYR A 221 19.06 -3.33 9.29
N PRO A 222 19.58 -4.40 8.67
CA PRO A 222 20.34 -4.28 7.42
C PRO A 222 19.55 -3.68 6.25
N VAL A 223 18.23 -3.70 6.30
CA VAL A 223 17.31 -3.08 5.34
C VAL A 223 16.29 -2.29 6.14
N THR A 224 16.11 -1.01 5.81
CA THR A 224 15.33 -0.06 6.64
C THR A 224 14.16 0.58 5.90
N LYS A 225 13.77 0.05 4.75
CA LYS A 225 12.66 0.60 3.94
C LYS A 225 11.33 0.47 4.67
N ALA A 226 10.79 1.59 5.14
CA ALA A 226 9.70 1.62 6.12
C ALA A 226 8.39 1.06 5.58
N TYR A 227 7.98 1.46 4.38
CA TYR A 227 6.70 1.06 3.81
C TYR A 227 6.63 -0.44 3.53
N GLU A 228 7.61 -0.97 2.80
CA GLU A 228 7.65 -2.37 2.40
C GLU A 228 7.84 -3.29 3.60
N MET A 229 8.66 -2.90 4.58
CA MET A 229 8.82 -3.66 5.81
C MET A 229 7.52 -3.74 6.60
N THR A 230 6.84 -2.60 6.82
CA THR A 230 5.54 -2.58 7.50
C THR A 230 4.50 -3.42 6.77
N SER A 231 4.51 -3.41 5.43
CA SER A 231 3.65 -4.26 4.63
C SER A 231 3.91 -5.77 4.84
N CYS A 232 5.16 -6.17 5.13
CA CYS A 232 5.46 -7.56 5.53
C CYS A 232 4.84 -7.88 6.90
N PHE A 233 4.89 -6.95 7.86
CA PHE A 233 4.27 -7.14 9.18
C PHE A 233 2.74 -7.07 9.15
N GLU A 234 2.12 -6.30 8.24
CA GLU A 234 0.68 -6.39 7.97
C GLU A 234 0.30 -7.80 7.50
N GLY A 235 1.09 -8.37 6.58
CA GLY A 235 0.92 -9.75 6.14
C GLY A 235 1.12 -10.78 7.26
N LEU A 236 2.11 -10.55 8.14
CA LEU A 236 2.35 -11.41 9.31
C LEU A 236 1.19 -11.35 10.30
N LEU A 237 0.53 -10.20 10.45
CA LEU A 237 -0.67 -10.04 11.28
C LEU A 237 -1.84 -10.87 10.75
N GLU A 238 -2.10 -10.81 9.45
CA GLU A 238 -3.11 -11.67 8.81
C GLU A 238 -2.77 -13.16 9.01
N TYR A 239 -1.48 -13.53 8.89
CA TYR A 239 -1.01 -14.89 9.11
C TYR A 239 -1.19 -15.35 10.55
N TYR A 240 -0.93 -14.46 11.53
CA TYR A 240 -1.21 -14.73 12.94
C TYR A 240 -2.70 -15.02 13.19
N TYR A 241 -3.61 -14.24 12.61
CA TYR A 241 -5.05 -14.49 12.77
C TYR A 241 -5.52 -15.84 12.23
N VAL A 242 -4.79 -16.41 11.27
CA VAL A 242 -5.10 -17.74 10.72
C VAL A 242 -4.47 -18.87 11.55
N THR A 243 -3.22 -18.69 11.99
CA THR A 243 -2.43 -19.75 12.64
C THR A 243 -2.59 -19.78 14.16
N GLY A 244 -2.82 -18.62 14.78
CA GLY A 244 -2.85 -18.46 16.23
C GLY A 244 -1.50 -18.62 16.93
N GLU A 245 -0.38 -18.57 16.18
CA GLU A 245 0.97 -18.74 16.72
C GLU A 245 1.44 -17.48 17.45
N GLU A 246 1.45 -17.48 18.78
CA GLU A 246 1.80 -16.34 19.64
C GLU A 246 3.18 -15.72 19.35
N LYS A 247 4.10 -16.46 18.77
CA LYS A 247 5.39 -15.94 18.30
C LYS A 247 5.19 -14.76 17.35
N TYR A 248 4.28 -14.89 16.38
CA TYR A 248 4.06 -13.84 15.38
C TYR A 248 3.39 -12.60 15.97
N LYS A 249 2.46 -12.78 16.90
CA LYS A 249 1.90 -11.66 17.68
C LYS A 249 2.98 -10.89 18.43
N THR A 250 3.91 -11.61 19.06
CA THR A 250 5.05 -11.00 19.75
C THR A 250 5.94 -10.21 18.77
N CYS A 251 6.26 -10.78 17.61
CA CYS A 251 7.02 -10.08 16.56
C CYS A 251 6.37 -8.76 16.17
N ILE A 252 5.06 -8.78 15.92
CA ILE A 252 4.28 -7.63 15.45
C ILE A 252 4.24 -6.52 16.50
N ILE A 253 4.00 -6.87 17.76
CA ILE A 253 3.93 -5.92 18.87
C ILE A 253 5.31 -5.30 19.13
N ASN A 254 6.37 -6.10 19.18
CA ASN A 254 7.73 -5.62 19.38
C ASN A 254 8.14 -4.65 18.26
N TYR A 255 7.89 -5.03 17.00
CA TYR A 255 8.17 -4.18 15.84
C TYR A 255 7.46 -2.81 15.97
N ALA A 256 6.16 -2.82 16.28
CA ALA A 256 5.40 -1.59 16.43
C ALA A 256 5.90 -0.71 17.58
N ASN A 257 6.18 -1.31 18.75
CA ASN A 257 6.68 -0.57 19.91
C ASN A 257 8.03 0.10 19.62
N LYS A 258 8.95 -0.63 18.99
CA LYS A 258 10.25 -0.08 18.58
C LYS A 258 10.13 1.10 17.63
N ILE A 259 9.17 1.06 16.70
CA ILE A 259 8.91 2.18 15.79
C ILE A 259 8.34 3.38 16.53
N LEU A 260 7.37 3.17 17.44
CA LEU A 260 6.84 4.26 18.26
C LEU A 260 7.92 4.95 19.08
N GLU A 261 8.92 4.21 19.54
CA GLU A 261 10.05 4.73 20.33
C GLU A 261 11.08 5.48 19.47
N SER A 262 11.38 5.00 18.24
CA SER A 262 12.55 5.46 17.48
C SER A 262 12.25 6.26 16.23
N ASP A 263 11.12 5.98 15.56
CA ASP A 263 10.85 6.51 14.22
C ASP A 263 9.50 7.23 14.07
N PHE A 264 8.68 7.22 15.10
CA PHE A 264 7.40 7.96 15.10
C PHE A 264 7.64 9.46 15.34
N THR A 265 7.47 10.27 14.29
CA THR A 265 7.73 11.71 14.35
C THR A 265 6.62 12.49 15.08
N ILE A 266 6.89 13.75 15.42
CA ILE A 266 5.93 14.64 16.11
C ILE A 266 4.63 14.83 15.32
N ILE A 267 4.67 14.73 14.00
CA ILE A 267 3.47 14.82 13.14
C ILE A 267 2.86 13.45 12.80
N GLY A 268 3.45 12.36 13.30
CA GLY A 268 2.89 11.03 13.15
C GLY A 268 3.28 10.29 11.88
N CYS A 269 4.42 10.61 11.26
CA CYS A 269 5.00 9.78 10.21
C CYS A 269 6.10 8.89 10.80
N CYS A 270 6.27 7.70 10.25
CA CYS A 270 7.33 6.76 10.62
C CYS A 270 8.25 6.55 9.43
N GLY A 271 9.52 6.88 9.56
CA GLY A 271 10.46 6.85 8.43
C GLY A 271 10.62 8.22 7.81
N CYS A 272 11.65 8.92 8.29
CA CYS A 272 11.81 10.35 8.05
C CYS A 272 12.46 10.61 6.69
N THR A 273 13.66 10.09 6.44
CA THR A 273 14.44 10.46 5.26
C THR A 273 14.34 9.38 4.19
N HIS A 274 13.96 9.76 2.96
CA HIS A 274 13.89 8.85 1.82
C HIS A 274 13.12 7.55 2.07
N GLU A 275 12.04 7.63 2.87
CA GLU A 275 11.17 6.48 3.18
C GLU A 275 11.84 5.40 4.04
N LEU A 276 12.89 5.74 4.79
CA LEU A 276 13.66 4.81 5.60
C LEU A 276 13.37 4.98 7.09
N PHE A 277 13.39 3.88 7.83
CA PHE A 277 13.66 3.96 9.26
C PHE A 277 15.09 4.45 9.46
N ASP A 278 15.25 5.57 10.12
CA ASP A 278 16.53 6.26 10.23
C ASP A 278 16.73 6.98 11.58
N HIS A 279 16.02 6.51 12.61
CA HIS A 279 15.93 7.16 13.91
C HIS A 279 15.22 8.53 13.79
N SER A 280 14.07 8.53 13.14
CA SER A 280 13.33 9.73 12.76
C SER A 280 12.97 10.64 13.93
N THR A 281 12.79 10.11 15.16
CA THR A 281 12.57 10.91 16.37
C THR A 281 13.72 11.87 16.68
N VAL A 282 14.94 11.53 16.28
CA VAL A 282 16.12 12.38 16.41
C VAL A 282 16.30 13.26 15.18
N ARG A 283 16.16 12.68 13.98
CA ARG A 283 16.38 13.42 12.71
C ARG A 283 15.40 14.57 12.49
N GLN A 284 14.16 14.44 12.93
CA GLN A 284 13.15 15.51 12.82
C GLN A 284 13.56 16.82 13.52
N ALA A 285 14.51 16.79 14.44
CA ALA A 285 15.04 17.99 15.08
C ALA A 285 15.94 18.84 14.16
N ASN A 286 16.42 18.26 13.05
CA ASN A 286 17.24 18.98 12.07
C ASN A 286 16.34 19.65 11.02
N THR A 287 15.96 20.89 11.27
CA THR A 287 15.10 21.70 10.40
C THR A 287 15.83 22.32 9.19
N ASP A 288 17.15 22.21 9.14
CA ASP A 288 17.97 22.68 8.01
C ASP A 288 18.11 21.59 6.92
N ASN A 289 17.52 20.42 7.16
CA ASN A 289 17.59 19.32 6.23
C ASN A 289 16.63 19.53 5.05
N GLY A 290 17.18 19.79 3.88
CA GLY A 290 16.44 19.90 2.61
C GLY A 290 16.08 18.55 1.97
N GLU A 291 16.30 17.43 2.66
CA GLU A 291 16.00 16.10 2.14
C GLU A 291 14.50 15.81 2.11
N LYS A 292 14.10 14.85 1.29
CA LYS A 292 12.73 14.33 1.20
C LYS A 292 12.39 13.59 2.50
N MET A 293 11.33 14.00 3.16
CA MET A 293 11.00 13.51 4.48
C MET A 293 9.52 13.20 4.62
N GLN A 294 9.20 12.23 5.47
CA GLN A 294 7.85 11.95 5.95
C GLN A 294 6.88 11.62 4.82
N GLU A 295 7.11 10.48 4.20
CA GLU A 295 6.33 10.00 3.05
C GLU A 295 4.86 9.73 3.40
N THR A 296 3.96 10.18 2.54
CA THR A 296 2.51 9.95 2.69
C THR A 296 2.14 8.47 2.61
N CYS A 297 2.81 7.67 1.75
CA CYS A 297 2.56 6.22 1.70
C CYS A 297 2.87 5.55 3.05
N VAL A 298 3.98 5.91 3.67
CA VAL A 298 4.37 5.41 5.00
C VAL A 298 3.34 5.79 6.05
N THR A 299 2.90 7.07 6.05
CA THR A 299 1.88 7.57 6.99
C THR A 299 0.58 6.75 6.88
N VAL A 300 0.05 6.57 5.66
CA VAL A 300 -1.21 5.81 5.45
C VAL A 300 -1.08 4.34 5.84
N THR A 301 0.08 3.72 5.56
CA THR A 301 0.35 2.34 5.95
C THR A 301 0.39 2.18 7.46
N PHE A 302 1.09 3.07 8.17
CA PHE A 302 1.12 3.02 9.64
C PHE A 302 -0.23 3.31 10.28
N MET A 303 -1.05 4.20 9.71
CA MET A 303 -2.42 4.41 10.18
C MET A 303 -3.23 3.11 10.14
N LYS A 304 -3.14 2.33 9.06
CA LYS A 304 -3.76 1.01 8.97
C LYS A 304 -3.18 0.06 10.03
N PHE A 305 -1.86 -0.02 10.13
CA PHE A 305 -1.17 -0.93 11.03
C PHE A 305 -1.47 -0.64 12.52
N PHE A 306 -1.44 0.63 12.93
CA PHE A 306 -1.80 1.02 14.29
C PHE A 306 -3.26 0.71 14.64
N TYR A 307 -4.17 0.92 13.69
CA TYR A 307 -5.55 0.55 13.91
C TYR A 307 -5.73 -0.97 14.12
N GLU A 308 -5.09 -1.78 13.28
CA GLU A 308 -5.10 -3.24 13.41
C GLU A 308 -4.46 -3.71 14.73
N LEU A 309 -3.40 -3.04 15.19
CA LEU A 309 -2.78 -3.29 16.49
C LEU A 309 -3.70 -2.94 17.66
N PHE A 310 -4.47 -1.86 17.55
CA PHE A 310 -5.49 -1.55 18.55
C PHE A 310 -6.55 -2.66 18.62
N LEU A 311 -7.02 -3.15 17.48
CA LEU A 311 -7.97 -4.28 17.47
C LEU A 311 -7.37 -5.57 18.05
N LEU A 312 -6.08 -5.79 17.86
CA LEU A 312 -5.37 -6.96 18.37
C LEU A 312 -5.17 -6.90 19.89
N THR A 313 -4.86 -5.72 20.42
CA THR A 313 -4.34 -5.56 21.80
C THR A 313 -5.30 -4.84 22.75
N GLY A 314 -6.19 -3.99 22.23
CA GLY A 314 -6.99 -3.05 23.03
C GLY A 314 -6.18 -1.88 23.62
N ASP A 315 -4.90 -1.72 23.27
CA ASP A 315 -4.02 -0.69 23.84
C ASP A 315 -4.23 0.65 23.12
N SER A 316 -4.69 1.66 23.88
CA SER A 316 -5.02 2.99 23.35
C SER A 316 -3.83 3.76 22.77
N LYS A 317 -2.58 3.41 23.11
CA LYS A 317 -1.40 4.05 22.53
C LYS A 317 -1.37 3.97 20.98
N TYR A 318 -1.94 2.90 20.42
CA TYR A 318 -2.02 2.76 18.96
C TYR A 318 -3.11 3.66 18.35
N VAL A 319 -4.18 3.95 19.14
CA VAL A 319 -5.18 4.97 18.77
C VAL A 319 -4.57 6.36 18.80
N ASP A 320 -3.82 6.69 19.85
CA ASP A 320 -3.14 7.98 19.98
C ASP A 320 -2.15 8.20 18.83
N ALA A 321 -1.39 7.16 18.46
CA ALA A 321 -0.48 7.21 17.32
C ALA A 321 -1.22 7.40 16.00
N PHE A 322 -2.32 6.66 15.80
CA PHE A 322 -3.19 6.80 14.65
C PHE A 322 -3.75 8.23 14.52
N GLU A 323 -4.33 8.78 15.59
CA GLU A 323 -4.89 10.13 15.59
C GLU A 323 -3.82 11.19 15.30
N THR A 324 -2.63 11.05 15.88
CA THR A 324 -1.49 11.93 15.60
C THR A 324 -1.14 11.89 14.11
N SER A 325 -1.04 10.70 13.51
CA SER A 325 -0.78 10.53 12.09
C SER A 325 -1.87 11.16 11.23
N PHE A 326 -3.13 10.90 11.57
CA PHE A 326 -4.28 11.37 10.81
C PHE A 326 -4.39 12.90 10.83
N TYR A 327 -4.45 13.51 12.01
CA TYR A 327 -4.71 14.94 12.14
C TYR A 327 -3.53 15.83 11.71
N ASN A 328 -2.32 15.30 11.61
CA ASN A 328 -1.14 16.05 11.24
C ASN A 328 -0.56 15.61 9.89
N ALA A 329 0.23 14.52 9.86
CA ALA A 329 0.93 14.12 8.63
C ALA A 329 -0.02 13.83 7.47
N TYR A 330 -1.10 13.08 7.71
CA TYR A 330 -2.04 12.71 6.65
C TYR A 330 -2.86 13.90 6.14
N LEU A 331 -3.56 14.62 7.03
CA LEU A 331 -4.35 15.79 6.60
C LEU A 331 -3.47 16.90 6.02
N GLY A 332 -2.24 17.04 6.53
CA GLY A 332 -1.24 17.97 6.00
C GLY A 332 -0.77 17.63 4.58
N SER A 333 -0.86 16.37 4.18
CA SER A 333 -0.48 15.94 2.82
C SER A 333 -1.54 16.23 1.75
N ILE A 334 -2.78 16.57 2.13
CA ILE A 334 -3.85 16.81 1.18
C ILE A 334 -3.65 18.16 0.47
N ASN A 335 -3.55 18.12 -0.86
CA ASN A 335 -3.27 19.27 -1.71
C ASN A 335 -4.54 20.00 -2.16
N THR A 336 -5.29 20.56 -1.22
CA THR A 336 -6.55 21.28 -1.50
C THR A 336 -6.35 22.55 -2.31
N GLU A 337 -5.16 23.16 -2.26
CA GLU A 337 -4.81 24.37 -2.99
C GLU A 337 -4.37 24.11 -4.44
N LYS A 338 -4.25 22.82 -4.81
CA LYS A 338 -3.83 22.38 -6.15
C LYS A 338 -2.48 22.97 -6.58
N VAL A 339 -1.54 23.03 -5.65
CA VAL A 339 -0.19 23.51 -5.92
C VAL A 339 0.58 22.45 -6.70
N ILE A 340 1.34 22.88 -7.69
CA ILE A 340 2.35 22.08 -8.41
C ILE A 340 3.72 22.56 -7.96
N GLU A 341 4.62 21.62 -7.67
CA GLU A 341 5.99 21.97 -7.33
C GLU A 341 6.71 22.62 -8.51
N PRO A 342 7.27 23.83 -8.36
CA PRO A 342 7.90 24.54 -9.48
C PRO A 342 9.04 23.78 -10.14
N SER A 343 9.86 23.07 -9.38
CA SER A 343 10.97 22.28 -9.92
C SER A 343 10.51 21.19 -10.91
N LEU A 344 9.33 20.63 -10.70
CA LEU A 344 8.76 19.63 -11.60
C LEU A 344 8.45 20.21 -13.00
N LEU A 345 7.96 21.47 -13.03
CA LEU A 345 7.69 22.18 -14.28
C LEU A 345 8.99 22.53 -15.04
N GLU A 346 10.04 22.86 -14.30
CA GLU A 346 11.35 23.19 -14.85
C GLU A 346 12.10 21.96 -15.37
N GLU A 347 12.03 20.85 -14.64
CA GLU A 347 12.73 19.61 -14.98
C GLU A 347 12.06 18.84 -16.12
N HIS A 348 10.74 19.02 -16.29
CA HIS A 348 9.93 18.25 -17.23
C HIS A 348 8.99 19.15 -18.06
N PRO A 349 9.54 20.05 -18.90
CA PRO A 349 8.73 21.02 -19.65
C PRO A 349 7.78 20.37 -20.68
N ASP A 350 8.07 19.14 -21.10
CA ASP A 350 7.28 18.39 -22.09
C ASP A 350 6.21 17.49 -21.46
N TRP A 351 6.13 17.46 -20.11
CA TRP A 351 5.12 16.65 -19.43
C TRP A 351 3.81 17.43 -19.30
N SER A 352 2.69 16.70 -19.40
CA SER A 352 1.38 17.23 -19.00
C SER A 352 1.25 17.15 -17.48
N ILE A 353 1.51 18.26 -16.81
CA ILE A 353 1.58 18.31 -15.33
C ILE A 353 0.30 18.90 -14.77
N GLU A 354 -0.40 18.11 -13.96
CA GLU A 354 -1.56 18.49 -13.19
C GLU A 354 -1.25 18.40 -11.68
N PRO A 355 -1.88 19.23 -10.83
CA PRO A 355 -1.71 19.10 -9.39
C PRO A 355 -2.27 17.77 -8.89
N LEU A 356 -1.49 17.03 -8.12
CA LEU A 356 -1.95 15.80 -7.48
C LEU A 356 -2.75 16.13 -6.21
N PRO A 357 -3.73 15.30 -5.82
CA PRO A 357 -4.56 15.54 -4.63
C PRO A 357 -3.81 15.35 -3.30
N PHE A 358 -2.65 14.73 -3.33
CA PHE A 358 -1.79 14.50 -2.17
C PHE A 358 -0.34 14.80 -2.50
N ASP A 359 0.37 15.39 -1.55
CA ASP A 359 1.82 15.53 -1.59
C ASP A 359 2.49 14.18 -1.28
N SER A 360 3.67 13.94 -1.84
CA SER A 360 4.44 12.73 -1.55
C SER A 360 5.18 12.81 -0.23
N TYR A 361 5.75 13.96 0.08
CA TYR A 361 6.55 14.18 1.28
C TYR A 361 6.13 15.47 2.01
N SER A 362 6.20 15.44 3.33
CA SER A 362 6.02 16.65 4.15
C SER A 362 7.37 17.32 4.40
N PRO A 363 7.52 18.62 4.14
CA PRO A 363 8.77 19.32 4.42
C PRO A 363 8.94 19.55 5.93
N LEU A 364 10.18 19.56 6.42
CA LEU A 364 10.49 20.06 7.76
C LEU A 364 10.61 21.58 7.81
N THR A 365 10.86 22.21 6.67
CA THR A 365 11.05 23.66 6.58
C THR A 365 9.72 24.38 6.46
N ALA A 366 9.49 25.36 7.31
CA ALA A 366 8.28 26.16 7.29
C ALA A 366 8.11 26.92 5.97
N GLY A 367 6.87 27.00 5.49
CA GLY A 367 6.51 27.75 4.28
C GLY A 367 6.73 27.03 2.96
N THR A 368 7.27 25.81 2.98
CA THR A 368 7.35 24.94 1.80
C THR A 368 6.28 23.86 1.86
N ARG A 369 5.65 23.59 0.72
CA ARG A 369 4.77 22.45 0.59
C ARG A 369 5.59 21.18 0.32
N GLY A 370 5.01 20.02 0.57
CA GLY A 370 5.68 18.73 0.42
C GLY A 370 6.36 18.57 -0.93
N ASN A 371 7.55 18.02 -0.89
CA ASN A 371 8.37 17.79 -2.06
C ASN A 371 7.73 16.71 -2.93
N GLY A 372 7.13 17.10 -4.08
CA GLY A 372 6.33 16.22 -4.93
C GLY A 372 7.12 15.19 -5.73
N ILE A 373 8.44 15.24 -5.74
CA ILE A 373 9.27 14.47 -6.70
C ILE A 373 9.41 12.98 -6.34
N GLY A 374 9.05 12.57 -5.13
CA GLY A 374 9.15 11.17 -4.74
C GLY A 374 7.98 10.34 -5.21
N GLY A 375 8.26 9.13 -5.71
CA GLY A 375 7.22 8.17 -6.10
C GLY A 375 6.46 8.51 -7.37
N LEU A 376 6.91 9.51 -8.15
CA LEU A 376 6.31 9.88 -9.42
C LEU A 376 6.87 9.05 -10.58
N LYS A 377 5.98 8.69 -11.51
CA LYS A 377 6.32 8.06 -12.78
C LYS A 377 5.54 8.69 -13.92
N LEU A 378 6.22 8.87 -15.07
CA LEU A 378 5.57 9.22 -16.30
C LEU A 378 4.78 8.01 -16.81
N MET A 379 3.54 8.24 -17.18
CA MET A 379 2.65 7.25 -17.75
C MET A 379 2.80 7.22 -19.28
N SER A 380 2.30 6.17 -19.93
CA SER A 380 2.43 6.01 -21.38
C SER A 380 1.74 7.12 -22.20
N ASP A 381 0.79 7.82 -21.63
CA ASP A 381 0.07 8.95 -22.24
C ASP A 381 0.69 10.33 -21.94
N HIS A 382 1.96 10.35 -21.52
CA HIS A 382 2.72 11.56 -21.15
C HIS A 382 2.19 12.37 -19.96
N HIS A 383 1.26 11.81 -19.19
CA HIS A 383 0.92 12.31 -17.86
C HIS A 383 1.81 11.66 -16.81
N TYR A 384 1.96 12.28 -15.68
CA TYR A 384 2.62 11.66 -14.54
C TYR A 384 1.63 11.39 -13.41
N TYR A 385 1.94 10.42 -12.59
CA TYR A 385 1.21 10.16 -11.36
C TYR A 385 2.14 9.57 -10.30
N GLY A 386 1.69 9.52 -9.02
CA GLY A 386 2.54 9.13 -7.90
C GLY A 386 1.89 8.11 -6.97
N CYS A 387 2.74 7.27 -6.38
CA CYS A 387 2.33 6.23 -5.43
C CYS A 387 1.59 6.81 -4.22
N CYS A 388 2.05 7.95 -3.68
CA CYS A 388 1.45 8.61 -2.53
C CYS A 388 0.06 9.17 -2.85
N ALA A 389 -0.11 9.78 -4.04
CA ALA A 389 -1.42 10.22 -4.48
C ALA A 389 -2.41 9.06 -4.64
N CYS A 390 -1.93 7.89 -5.09
CA CYS A 390 -2.77 6.71 -5.23
C CYS A 390 -3.25 6.16 -3.88
N ILE A 391 -2.37 6.08 -2.87
CA ILE A 391 -2.73 5.51 -1.57
C ILE A 391 -3.41 6.52 -0.64
N GLY A 392 -3.27 7.83 -0.92
CA GLY A 392 -3.74 8.88 -0.05
C GLY A 392 -5.22 8.74 0.35
N SER A 393 -6.09 8.39 -0.60
CA SER A 393 -7.52 8.16 -0.31
C SER A 393 -7.77 7.03 0.69
N ALA A 394 -6.84 6.06 0.84
CA ALA A 394 -6.96 4.98 1.79
C ALA A 394 -6.78 5.42 3.26
N GLY A 395 -6.19 6.59 3.50
CA GLY A 395 -6.13 7.19 4.85
C GLY A 395 -7.51 7.58 5.40
N LEU A 396 -8.55 7.62 4.57
CA LEU A 396 -9.93 7.84 5.01
C LEU A 396 -10.62 6.58 5.57
N ASP A 397 -9.99 5.41 5.50
CA ASP A 397 -10.51 4.15 6.06
C ASP A 397 -10.75 4.19 7.58
N CYS A 398 -9.99 5.00 8.26
CA CYS A 398 -10.07 5.20 9.69
C CYS A 398 -11.49 5.48 10.20
N PHE A 399 -12.29 6.23 9.45
CA PHE A 399 -13.65 6.58 9.87
C PHE A 399 -14.66 5.45 9.66
N ARG A 400 -14.37 4.50 8.78
CA ARG A 400 -15.19 3.29 8.63
C ARG A 400 -15.10 2.39 9.86
N ARG A 401 -13.95 2.41 10.55
CA ARG A 401 -13.59 1.45 11.59
C ARG A 401 -13.86 1.95 13.02
N TRP A 402 -14.05 3.26 13.21
CA TRP A 402 -14.26 3.89 14.53
C TRP A 402 -15.70 3.85 15.05
N HIS A 403 -16.60 3.10 14.43
CA HIS A 403 -17.98 2.98 14.89
C HIS A 403 -18.17 1.69 15.68
N TRP A 404 -17.78 1.77 16.95
CA TRP A 404 -18.11 0.82 17.99
C TRP A 404 -18.96 1.46 19.05
#